data_56bba6ac02c3c421169320a11df5a483
#
_entry.id   56bba6ac02c3c421169320a11df5a483
#
_cell.length_a   1.000
_cell.length_b   1.000
_cell.length_c   1.000
_cell.angle_alpha   90.00
_cell.angle_beta   90.00
_cell.angle_gamma   90.00
#
_symmetry.space_group_name_H-M   'P 1'
#
loop_
_entity.id
_entity.type
_entity.pdbx_description
1 polymer ?
#
loop_
_entity_poly.entity_id
_entity_poly.type
_entity_poly.pdbx_seq_one_letter_code
_entity_poly.pdbx_strand_id
1 'polypeptide(L)'
;MEQEIKIKVDFHIGAKVEIIGIPNKEYPEDETYEVLFLDNKTNKLLHSDTLKPNYWTKTGINYYVEWKVVVMKNGLGIIHEEVLDLKGKDILIAITNTPIGDNLAWVEYVREFGKIHNCNITFQTFIPSIFEKSYNDLTIVGGDTYEFNDSKFYASYKISYGIPSEEHDNLRKLLFKKKYLHFDDLTYWKKNESPYHPSLIPLQHFAPSVLGLELKEMRPHLICENNERPIQKKYVCISEFASGEIKQWNNKIGWQTLVNELTSLGYEVVSISKEKTDLKKVTKRNGNFPLTDRMWYLHHCEFFIGVSSGLAWLAWSCGKKVVVISGVTKATNEFTEDCIRVINEDVCHGCWNSEQHADKFTVFEKTLCPENKNWECSRKISPKMVIDKIKENNLI
;
A
#
# COMPACT_ATOMS: atom_id res chain seq x y z
N MET A 1 47.92 22.57 -4.70
CA MET A 1 47.03 21.46 -5.09
C MET A 1 46.18 21.96 -6.25
N GLU A 2 46.33 21.38 -7.43
CA GLU A 2 45.46 21.70 -8.52
C GLU A 2 44.02 21.35 -8.14
N GLN A 3 43.12 22.29 -8.35
CA GLN A 3 41.69 22.03 -8.12
C GLN A 3 41.20 21.13 -9.26
N GLU A 4 40.68 19.97 -8.93
CA GLU A 4 40.12 19.00 -9.86
C GLU A 4 38.59 19.11 -9.90
N ILE A 5 38.02 18.69 -11.03
CA ILE A 5 36.59 18.51 -11.18
C ILE A 5 36.11 17.48 -10.15
N LYS A 6 35.02 17.78 -9.43
CA LYS A 6 34.40 16.86 -8.49
C LYS A 6 33.12 16.27 -9.09
N ILE A 7 32.96 14.98 -8.93
CA ILE A 7 31.73 14.27 -9.26
C ILE A 7 30.99 14.05 -7.94
N LYS A 8 29.73 14.49 -7.91
CA LYS A 8 28.84 14.26 -6.78
C LYS A 8 27.70 13.38 -7.22
N VAL A 9 27.55 12.23 -6.59
CA VAL A 9 26.42 11.31 -6.74
C VAL A 9 25.49 11.47 -5.57
N ASP A 10 24.19 11.37 -5.82
CA ASP A 10 23.14 11.49 -4.82
C ASP A 10 22.04 10.47 -5.14
N PHE A 11 21.68 9.64 -4.15
CA PHE A 11 20.67 8.61 -4.26
C PHE A 11 19.37 8.92 -3.49
N HIS A 12 19.21 10.16 -3.05
CA HIS A 12 18.11 10.56 -2.19
C HIS A 12 16.73 10.26 -2.82
N ILE A 13 16.51 10.69 -4.06
CA ILE A 13 15.29 10.38 -4.84
C ILE A 13 15.71 9.90 -6.23
N GLY A 14 15.77 8.58 -6.41
CA GLY A 14 16.37 7.98 -7.60
C GLY A 14 17.87 8.09 -7.59
N ALA A 15 18.47 8.43 -8.73
CA ALA A 15 19.90 8.71 -8.82
C ALA A 15 20.14 10.04 -9.53
N LYS A 16 21.04 10.85 -9.00
CA LYS A 16 21.45 12.15 -9.52
C LYS A 16 22.98 12.23 -9.59
N VAL A 17 23.49 12.86 -10.63
CA VAL A 17 24.92 13.18 -10.76
C VAL A 17 25.07 14.66 -11.04
N GLU A 18 26.05 15.27 -10.39
CA GLU A 18 26.46 16.64 -10.62
C GLU A 18 27.98 16.69 -10.91
N ILE A 19 28.36 17.31 -12.01
CA ILE A 19 29.75 17.57 -12.38
C ILE A 19 30.12 18.97 -11.90
N ILE A 20 30.83 19.06 -10.80
CA ILE A 20 31.21 20.32 -10.17
C ILE A 20 32.54 20.79 -10.77
N GLY A 21 32.47 21.85 -11.54
CA GLY A 21 33.63 22.48 -12.18
C GLY A 21 34.51 23.27 -11.22
N ILE A 22 35.68 23.61 -11.65
CA ILE A 22 36.62 24.48 -10.93
C ILE A 22 36.11 25.93 -11.02
N PRO A 23 35.98 26.67 -9.91
CA PRO A 23 35.53 28.06 -9.95
C PRO A 23 36.37 28.93 -10.87
N ASN A 24 35.69 29.79 -11.64
CA ASN A 24 36.30 30.72 -12.60
C ASN A 24 37.14 30.11 -13.76
N LYS A 25 36.99 28.79 -13.98
CA LYS A 25 37.59 28.12 -15.12
C LYS A 25 36.62 28.09 -16.29
N GLU A 26 37.04 28.50 -17.45
CA GLU A 26 36.33 28.27 -18.71
C GLU A 26 36.65 26.86 -19.22
N TYR A 27 35.65 26.17 -19.74
CA TYR A 27 35.79 24.83 -20.26
C TYR A 27 35.58 24.81 -21.79
N PRO A 28 36.37 24.04 -22.54
CA PRO A 28 36.14 23.83 -23.95
C PRO A 28 34.74 23.25 -24.21
N GLU A 29 34.19 23.54 -25.39
CA GLU A 29 32.83 23.05 -25.75
C GLU A 29 32.75 21.52 -25.82
N ASP A 30 33.84 20.86 -26.16
CA ASP A 30 34.00 19.42 -26.24
C ASP A 30 34.36 18.73 -24.91
N GLU A 31 34.59 19.52 -23.85
CA GLU A 31 34.77 18.92 -22.51
C GLU A 31 33.43 18.42 -21.93
N THR A 32 33.14 17.15 -22.18
CA THR A 32 31.90 16.50 -21.80
C THR A 32 32.12 15.23 -21.01
N TYR A 33 31.10 14.90 -20.25
CA TYR A 33 31.03 13.74 -19.33
C TYR A 33 29.78 12.95 -19.69
N GLU A 34 29.96 11.73 -20.12
CA GLU A 34 28.84 10.79 -20.30
C GLU A 34 28.49 10.15 -18.92
N VAL A 35 27.23 10.26 -18.52
CA VAL A 35 26.71 9.73 -17.27
C VAL A 35 25.75 8.60 -17.60
N LEU A 36 26.03 7.41 -17.06
CA LEU A 36 25.20 6.22 -17.22
C LEU A 36 24.59 5.84 -15.89
N PHE A 37 23.27 5.62 -15.87
CA PHE A 37 22.53 5.09 -14.75
C PHE A 37 22.06 3.68 -15.08
N LEU A 38 22.63 2.70 -14.40
CA LEU A 38 22.34 1.29 -14.62
C LEU A 38 21.65 0.69 -13.40
N ASP A 39 20.89 -0.36 -13.65
CA ASP A 39 20.52 -1.31 -12.60
C ASP A 39 21.72 -2.25 -12.37
N ASN A 40 22.33 -2.18 -11.20
CA ASN A 40 23.52 -2.96 -10.85
C ASN A 40 23.26 -4.47 -10.89
N LYS A 41 22.05 -4.90 -10.53
CA LYS A 41 21.66 -6.31 -10.52
C LYS A 41 21.59 -6.92 -11.91
N THR A 42 21.09 -6.18 -12.88
CA THR A 42 20.87 -6.66 -14.25
C THR A 42 21.87 -6.09 -15.27
N ASN A 43 22.66 -5.11 -14.86
CA ASN A 43 23.57 -4.32 -15.70
C ASN A 43 22.85 -3.59 -16.85
N LYS A 44 21.53 -3.38 -16.70
CA LYS A 44 20.71 -2.72 -17.73
C LYS A 44 20.84 -1.20 -17.62
N LEU A 45 21.14 -0.55 -18.73
CA LEU A 45 21.10 0.90 -18.84
C LEU A 45 19.64 1.39 -18.72
N LEU A 46 19.36 2.22 -17.72
CA LEU A 46 18.05 2.79 -17.46
C LEU A 46 17.92 4.24 -17.92
N HIS A 47 19.02 5.00 -17.81
CA HIS A 47 19.09 6.38 -18.26
C HIS A 47 20.54 6.75 -18.59
N SER A 48 20.75 7.66 -19.54
CA SER A 48 22.06 8.26 -19.80
C SER A 48 21.89 9.72 -20.22
N ASP A 49 22.92 10.50 -19.96
CA ASP A 49 22.98 11.90 -20.35
C ASP A 49 24.45 12.31 -20.58
N THR A 50 24.65 13.43 -21.29
CA THR A 50 25.97 14.02 -21.49
C THR A 50 26.00 15.40 -20.86
N LEU A 51 26.90 15.59 -19.90
CA LEU A 51 27.01 16.81 -19.12
C LEU A 51 28.28 17.59 -19.44
N LYS A 52 28.19 18.91 -19.32
CA LYS A 52 29.35 19.80 -19.19
C LYS A 52 29.66 20.05 -17.68
N PRO A 53 30.84 20.53 -17.30
CA PRO A 53 31.11 21.01 -15.96
C PRO A 53 30.07 22.04 -15.49
N ASN A 54 29.67 21.98 -14.21
CA ASN A 54 28.63 22.78 -13.56
C ASN A 54 27.19 22.41 -13.96
N TYR A 55 26.99 21.26 -14.61
CA TYR A 55 25.66 20.71 -14.89
C TYR A 55 25.39 19.44 -14.09
N TRP A 56 24.13 19.10 -13.99
CA TRP A 56 23.66 17.88 -13.32
C TRP A 56 22.57 17.19 -14.15
N THR A 57 22.44 15.92 -13.92
CA THR A 57 21.33 15.12 -14.44
C THR A 57 20.78 14.18 -13.37
N LYS A 58 19.54 13.76 -13.51
CA LYS A 58 18.91 12.80 -12.62
C LYS A 58 17.97 11.86 -13.36
N THR A 59 17.76 10.68 -12.79
CA THR A 59 16.71 9.78 -13.26
C THR A 59 15.33 10.30 -12.87
N GLY A 60 14.31 10.02 -13.69
CA GLY A 60 12.90 10.25 -13.32
C GLY A 60 12.29 9.09 -12.53
N ILE A 61 13.10 8.19 -11.96
CA ILE A 61 12.68 6.95 -11.32
C ILE A 61 12.67 7.16 -9.80
N ASN A 62 11.48 7.03 -9.18
CA ASN A 62 11.25 7.28 -7.74
C ASN A 62 10.98 5.99 -6.96
N TYR A 63 11.30 4.83 -7.52
CA TYR A 63 11.23 3.53 -6.86
C TYR A 63 12.62 2.95 -6.68
N TYR A 64 12.76 1.94 -5.84
CA TYR A 64 14.02 1.28 -5.58
C TYR A 64 14.58 0.62 -6.85
N VAL A 65 15.80 0.97 -7.14
CA VAL A 65 16.69 0.29 -8.08
C VAL A 65 18.03 0.17 -7.38
N GLU A 66 18.71 -0.94 -7.53
CA GLU A 66 20.11 -1.05 -7.10
C GLU A 66 20.98 -0.26 -8.08
N TRP A 67 21.06 1.06 -7.85
CA TRP A 67 21.69 1.97 -8.76
C TRP A 67 23.19 1.73 -8.87
N LYS A 68 23.70 1.66 -10.10
CA LYS A 68 25.09 1.82 -10.45
C LYS A 68 25.22 3.05 -11.35
N VAL A 69 25.99 4.03 -10.90
CA VAL A 69 26.31 5.24 -11.66
C VAL A 69 27.72 5.12 -12.21
N VAL A 70 27.87 5.36 -13.49
CA VAL A 70 29.16 5.39 -14.17
C VAL A 70 29.31 6.75 -14.87
N VAL A 71 30.44 7.42 -14.65
CA VAL A 71 30.79 8.67 -15.35
C VAL A 71 32.03 8.43 -16.17
N MET A 72 31.95 8.74 -17.47
CA MET A 72 33.03 8.64 -18.40
C MET A 72 33.40 10.02 -18.90
N LYS A 73 34.68 10.30 -19.02
CA LYS A 73 35.16 11.50 -19.68
C LYS A 73 35.63 11.17 -21.11
N ASN A 74 35.24 11.97 -22.07
CA ASN A 74 35.64 11.79 -23.48
C ASN A 74 37.19 11.66 -23.60
N GLY A 75 37.63 10.61 -24.25
CA GLY A 75 39.04 10.29 -24.45
C GLY A 75 39.78 9.67 -23.24
N LEU A 76 39.19 9.62 -22.04
CA LEU A 76 39.85 9.09 -20.85
C LEU A 76 39.17 7.80 -20.31
N GLY A 77 37.97 7.46 -20.78
CA GLY A 77 37.21 6.31 -20.26
C GLY A 77 36.48 6.60 -18.94
N ILE A 78 36.26 5.56 -18.13
CA ILE A 78 35.56 5.67 -16.85
C ILE A 78 36.43 6.41 -15.85
N ILE A 79 35.91 7.48 -15.28
CA ILE A 79 36.56 8.30 -14.25
C ILE A 79 35.89 8.25 -12.89
N HIS A 80 34.63 7.75 -12.82
CA HIS A 80 33.92 7.54 -11.56
C HIS A 80 32.92 6.41 -11.71
N GLU A 81 32.84 5.59 -10.67
CA GLU A 81 31.80 4.55 -10.55
C GLU A 81 31.32 4.52 -9.10
N GLU A 82 30.01 4.53 -8.89
CA GLU A 82 29.41 4.45 -7.55
C GLU A 82 28.15 3.60 -7.60
N VAL A 83 27.98 2.72 -6.60
CA VAL A 83 26.84 1.86 -6.44
C VAL A 83 26.06 2.27 -5.19
N LEU A 84 24.72 2.25 -5.28
CA LEU A 84 23.84 2.48 -4.15
C LEU A 84 24.12 1.44 -3.04
N ASP A 85 24.56 1.89 -1.89
CA ASP A 85 24.71 1.08 -0.68
C ASP A 85 23.85 1.64 0.44
N LEU A 86 22.77 0.91 0.79
CA LEU A 86 21.83 1.31 1.85
C LEU A 86 22.27 0.83 3.24
N LYS A 87 23.31 -0.01 3.35
CA LYS A 87 23.72 -0.60 4.62
C LYS A 87 24.06 0.45 5.66
N GLY A 88 23.36 0.42 6.80
CA GLY A 88 23.54 1.37 7.91
C GLY A 88 23.09 2.80 7.61
N LYS A 89 22.46 3.06 6.48
CA LYS A 89 21.96 4.39 6.10
C LYS A 89 20.56 4.66 6.67
N ASP A 90 20.24 5.93 6.82
CA ASP A 90 18.92 6.41 7.23
C ASP A 90 18.04 6.60 6.00
N ILE A 91 16.95 5.86 5.94
CA ILE A 91 16.04 5.81 4.81
C ILE A 91 14.64 6.25 5.24
N LEU A 92 14.02 7.15 4.47
CA LEU A 92 12.62 7.51 4.65
C LEU A 92 11.73 6.65 3.76
N ILE A 93 10.77 5.96 4.34
CA ILE A 93 9.68 5.33 3.59
C ILE A 93 8.36 5.95 4.06
N ALA A 94 7.70 6.68 3.16
CA ALA A 94 6.48 7.41 3.47
C ALA A 94 5.26 6.78 2.78
N ILE A 95 4.22 6.51 3.56
CA ILE A 95 2.88 6.20 3.05
C ILE A 95 2.07 7.50 3.03
N THR A 96 1.65 7.93 1.84
CA THR A 96 0.94 9.20 1.65
C THR A 96 -0.58 9.05 1.60
N ASN A 97 -1.07 7.83 1.77
CA ASN A 97 -2.49 7.53 1.80
C ASN A 97 -3.01 7.52 3.24
N THR A 98 -4.14 8.17 3.46
CA THR A 98 -4.81 8.21 4.77
C THR A 98 -5.64 6.98 5.13
N PRO A 99 -6.15 6.15 4.19
CA PRO A 99 -6.93 4.97 4.54
C PRO A 99 -6.16 3.97 5.40
N ILE A 100 -6.82 3.44 6.42
CA ILE A 100 -6.24 2.47 7.36
C ILE A 100 -5.74 1.22 6.64
N GLY A 101 -6.52 0.72 5.67
CA GLY A 101 -6.21 -0.49 4.92
C GLY A 101 -4.88 -0.39 4.17
N ASP A 102 -4.61 0.75 3.53
CA ASP A 102 -3.40 1.00 2.76
C ASP A 102 -2.15 0.93 3.67
N ASN A 103 -2.22 1.63 4.81
CA ASN A 103 -1.12 1.64 5.78
C ASN A 103 -0.82 0.24 6.34
N LEU A 104 -1.87 -0.53 6.64
CA LEU A 104 -1.74 -1.91 7.11
C LEU A 104 -1.24 -2.86 6.01
N ALA A 105 -1.71 -2.69 4.79
CA ALA A 105 -1.30 -3.54 3.67
C ALA A 105 0.20 -3.44 3.37
N TRP A 106 0.85 -2.32 3.72
CA TRP A 106 2.20 -2.01 3.25
C TRP A 106 3.28 -2.03 4.32
N VAL A 107 2.94 -1.96 5.61
CA VAL A 107 3.93 -1.84 6.71
C VAL A 107 4.93 -2.98 6.77
N GLU A 108 4.51 -4.24 6.51
CA GLU A 108 5.44 -5.38 6.56
C GLU A 108 6.50 -5.31 5.45
N TYR A 109 6.16 -4.77 4.29
CA TYR A 109 7.15 -4.55 3.22
C TYR A 109 8.14 -3.44 3.59
N VAL A 110 7.70 -2.42 4.33
CA VAL A 110 8.60 -1.38 4.87
C VAL A 110 9.62 -2.01 5.82
N ARG A 111 9.16 -2.87 6.72
CA ARG A 111 10.00 -3.61 7.66
C ARG A 111 10.95 -4.57 6.94
N GLU A 112 10.44 -5.32 5.97
CA GLU A 112 11.24 -6.28 5.18
C GLU A 112 12.35 -5.58 4.39
N PHE A 113 12.07 -4.42 3.81
CA PHE A 113 13.07 -3.59 3.13
C PHE A 113 14.23 -3.23 4.07
N GLY A 114 13.91 -2.77 5.28
CA GLY A 114 14.93 -2.45 6.29
C GLY A 114 15.81 -3.65 6.64
N LYS A 115 15.21 -4.84 6.77
CA LYS A 115 15.92 -6.08 7.08
C LYS A 115 16.83 -6.54 5.94
N ILE A 116 16.31 -6.57 4.71
CA ILE A 116 17.05 -7.02 3.52
C ILE A 116 18.28 -6.14 3.28
N HIS A 117 18.10 -4.82 3.41
CA HIS A 117 19.16 -3.85 3.14
C HIS A 117 20.00 -3.50 4.37
N ASN A 118 19.64 -4.03 5.56
CA ASN A 118 20.30 -3.71 6.83
C ASN A 118 20.47 -2.19 7.03
N CYS A 119 19.39 -1.44 6.84
CA CYS A 119 19.34 0.01 6.95
C CYS A 119 18.36 0.47 8.03
N ASN A 120 18.49 1.73 8.47
CA ASN A 120 17.63 2.34 9.46
C ASN A 120 16.42 2.95 8.77
N ILE A 121 15.21 2.47 9.09
CA ILE A 121 13.99 2.97 8.46
C ILE A 121 13.29 3.99 9.36
N THR A 122 13.04 5.17 8.82
CA THR A 122 12.00 6.08 9.30
C THR A 122 10.74 5.84 8.48
N PHE A 123 9.73 5.28 9.14
CA PHE A 123 8.43 4.99 8.56
C PHE A 123 7.44 6.10 8.85
N GLN A 124 7.02 6.82 7.83
CA GLN A 124 6.05 7.91 7.95
C GLN A 124 4.65 7.44 7.55
N THR A 125 3.69 7.57 8.48
CA THR A 125 2.32 7.02 8.34
C THR A 125 1.30 7.93 8.99
N PHE A 126 0.03 7.90 8.50
CA PHE A 126 -1.08 8.67 9.10
C PHE A 126 -1.68 8.04 10.35
N ILE A 127 -1.27 6.82 10.70
CA ILE A 127 -1.78 6.08 11.87
C ILE A 127 -0.64 5.51 12.74
N PRO A 128 0.32 6.36 13.19
CA PRO A 128 1.52 5.89 13.89
C PRO A 128 1.20 5.07 15.15
N SER A 129 0.18 5.46 15.90
CA SER A 129 -0.16 4.87 17.21
C SER A 129 -0.44 3.36 17.20
N ILE A 130 -0.85 2.79 16.06
CA ILE A 130 -1.09 1.33 15.97
C ILE A 130 0.18 0.54 15.67
N PHE A 131 1.25 1.20 15.22
CA PHE A 131 2.49 0.55 14.82
C PHE A 131 3.59 0.66 15.87
N GLU A 132 3.62 1.72 16.68
CA GLU A 132 4.70 2.05 17.62
C GLU A 132 5.11 0.88 18.53
N LYS A 133 4.14 0.07 18.98
CA LYS A 133 4.40 -1.09 19.86
C LYS A 133 4.78 -2.36 19.11
N SER A 134 4.37 -2.47 17.86
CA SER A 134 4.50 -3.69 17.06
C SER A 134 5.75 -3.70 16.20
N TYR A 135 6.27 -2.51 15.87
CA TYR A 135 7.37 -2.29 14.93
C TYR A 135 8.49 -1.45 15.59
N ASN A 136 9.01 -1.96 16.70
CA ASN A 136 10.07 -1.30 17.47
C ASN A 136 11.44 -1.27 16.77
N ASP A 137 11.58 -1.98 15.67
CA ASP A 137 12.71 -1.95 14.75
C ASP A 137 12.59 -0.85 13.68
N LEU A 138 11.51 -0.06 13.69
CA LEU A 138 11.29 1.10 12.83
C LEU A 138 11.21 2.38 13.67
N THR A 139 11.73 3.49 13.15
CA THR A 139 11.39 4.82 13.67
C THR A 139 10.07 5.27 13.06
N ILE A 140 9.00 5.29 13.85
CA ILE A 140 7.65 5.60 13.36
C ILE A 140 7.32 7.06 13.62
N VAL A 141 6.81 7.76 12.60
CA VAL A 141 6.47 9.19 12.67
C VAL A 141 5.11 9.49 12.01
N GLY A 142 4.51 10.61 12.39
CA GLY A 142 3.25 11.09 11.81
C GLY A 142 3.38 11.49 10.34
N GLY A 143 2.26 11.50 9.62
CA GLY A 143 2.22 11.70 8.17
C GLY A 143 2.83 13.00 7.64
N ASP A 144 2.91 14.04 8.48
CA ASP A 144 3.42 15.36 8.10
C ASP A 144 4.75 15.71 8.79
N THR A 145 5.48 14.72 9.34
CA THR A 145 6.71 14.96 10.10
C THR A 145 7.86 15.41 9.22
N TYR A 146 8.02 14.79 8.06
CA TYR A 146 9.08 15.10 7.11
C TYR A 146 8.57 15.36 5.72
N GLU A 147 9.21 16.28 5.02
CA GLU A 147 9.05 16.39 3.57
C GLU A 147 9.77 15.23 2.88
N PHE A 148 9.23 14.80 1.75
CA PHE A 148 9.81 13.67 1.00
C PHE A 148 11.24 13.93 0.50
N ASN A 149 11.58 15.20 0.29
CA ASN A 149 12.89 15.67 -0.14
C ASN A 149 13.81 16.12 1.01
N ASP A 150 13.51 15.75 2.27
CA ASP A 150 14.35 16.09 3.41
C ASP A 150 15.74 15.46 3.28
N SER A 151 16.73 16.30 3.03
CA SER A 151 18.12 15.93 2.71
C SER A 151 18.87 15.18 3.82
N LYS A 152 18.27 15.02 5.00
CA LYS A 152 18.87 14.23 6.08
C LYS A 152 18.84 12.72 5.78
N PHE A 153 17.94 12.27 4.90
CA PHE A 153 17.85 10.86 4.51
C PHE A 153 18.74 10.58 3.31
N TYR A 154 19.42 9.44 3.36
CA TYR A 154 20.25 8.98 2.25
C TYR A 154 19.43 8.58 1.03
N ALA A 155 18.26 7.92 1.25
CA ALA A 155 17.28 7.66 0.21
C ALA A 155 15.85 7.79 0.77
N SER A 156 14.90 8.11 -0.12
CA SER A 156 13.50 8.28 0.23
C SER A 156 12.61 7.58 -0.78
N TYR A 157 11.63 6.80 -0.27
CA TYR A 157 10.65 6.07 -1.09
C TYR A 157 9.24 6.42 -0.65
N LYS A 158 8.35 6.60 -1.64
CA LYS A 158 6.96 6.99 -1.42
C LYS A 158 6.01 5.92 -1.92
N ILE A 159 5.24 5.33 -1.02
CA ILE A 159 4.21 4.36 -1.35
C ILE A 159 2.86 5.07 -1.37
N SER A 160 2.09 4.92 -2.45
CA SER A 160 0.75 5.49 -2.57
C SER A 160 -0.18 4.58 -3.38
N TYR A 161 -1.46 4.59 -3.00
CA TYR A 161 -2.53 4.01 -3.82
C TYR A 161 -2.96 5.02 -4.86
N GLY A 162 -2.88 4.61 -6.09
CA GLY A 162 -3.15 5.52 -7.18
C GLY A 162 -1.95 6.43 -7.46
N ILE A 163 -1.98 6.99 -8.64
CA ILE A 163 -0.93 7.87 -9.12
C ILE A 163 -1.51 9.28 -9.02
N PRO A 164 -1.05 10.12 -8.08
CA PRO A 164 -1.59 11.48 -7.96
C PRO A 164 -1.12 12.34 -9.14
N SER A 165 -2.07 13.09 -9.72
CA SER A 165 -1.93 14.27 -10.60
C SER A 165 -0.90 14.30 -11.75
N GLU A 166 -0.95 15.30 -12.60
CA GLU A 166 -0.29 15.46 -13.91
C GLU A 166 1.21 15.15 -13.97
N GLU A 167 1.96 15.37 -12.92
CA GLU A 167 3.37 15.00 -12.81
C GLU A 167 3.59 13.48 -12.91
N HIS A 168 2.59 12.72 -12.49
CA HIS A 168 2.60 11.26 -12.52
C HIS A 168 2.06 10.67 -13.82
N ASP A 169 1.44 11.44 -14.69
CA ASP A 169 0.98 10.90 -15.98
C ASP A 169 2.17 10.49 -16.88
N ASN A 170 3.27 11.21 -16.78
CA ASN A 170 4.53 10.82 -17.44
C ASN A 170 5.19 9.64 -16.70
N LEU A 171 5.16 9.62 -15.37
CA LEU A 171 5.63 8.50 -14.58
C LEU A 171 4.72 7.27 -14.76
N ARG A 172 3.41 7.46 -14.81
CA ARG A 172 2.40 6.44 -15.13
C ARG A 172 2.67 5.83 -16.51
N LYS A 173 2.84 6.63 -17.54
CA LYS A 173 3.22 6.18 -18.89
C LYS A 173 4.58 5.47 -18.89
N LEU A 174 5.52 5.93 -18.05
CA LEU A 174 6.84 5.32 -17.91
C LEU A 174 6.81 4.03 -17.09
N LEU A 175 6.06 4.00 -15.98
CA LEU A 175 5.88 2.87 -15.08
C LEU A 175 5.12 1.73 -15.78
N PHE A 176 4.14 2.07 -16.60
CA PHE A 176 3.32 1.09 -17.32
C PHE A 176 3.81 0.78 -18.74
N LYS A 177 4.55 1.66 -19.39
CA LYS A 177 5.22 1.37 -20.67
C LYS A 177 6.55 0.65 -20.53
N LYS A 178 7.30 0.91 -19.45
CA LYS A 178 8.51 0.17 -19.11
C LYS A 178 8.08 -0.89 -18.10
N LYS A 179 7.79 -2.09 -18.60
CA LYS A 179 7.58 -3.31 -17.82
C LYS A 179 8.41 -3.26 -16.53
N TYR A 180 7.75 -3.06 -15.40
CA TYR A 180 8.35 -3.34 -14.12
C TYR A 180 8.64 -4.83 -14.07
N LEU A 181 9.87 -5.19 -13.81
CA LEU A 181 10.32 -6.56 -13.71
C LEU A 181 9.46 -7.39 -12.74
N HIS A 182 8.85 -6.75 -11.74
CA HIS A 182 8.00 -7.39 -10.73
C HIS A 182 6.53 -7.56 -11.15
N PHE A 183 6.08 -6.90 -12.20
CA PHE A 183 4.71 -7.04 -12.70
C PHE A 183 4.58 -7.98 -13.90
N ASP A 184 5.68 -8.42 -14.48
CA ASP A 184 5.65 -9.29 -15.67
C ASP A 184 5.00 -10.66 -15.39
N ASP A 185 4.98 -11.12 -14.14
CA ASP A 185 4.37 -12.39 -13.74
C ASP A 185 2.88 -12.29 -13.39
N LEU A 186 2.33 -11.08 -13.29
CA LEU A 186 0.92 -10.88 -13.04
C LEU A 186 0.13 -11.06 -14.33
N THR A 187 -0.59 -12.16 -14.45
CA THR A 187 -1.27 -12.58 -15.68
C THR A 187 -2.27 -11.58 -16.25
N TYR A 188 -2.84 -10.71 -15.42
CA TYR A 188 -3.77 -9.67 -15.86
C TYR A 188 -3.10 -8.39 -16.38
N TRP A 189 -1.77 -8.23 -16.19
CA TRP A 189 -0.99 -7.13 -16.76
C TRP A 189 -0.55 -7.39 -18.19
N LYS A 190 -0.52 -8.65 -18.61
CA LYS A 190 0.01 -9.08 -19.92
C LYS A 190 -0.88 -8.72 -21.11
N LYS A 191 -2.13 -8.33 -20.88
CA LYS A 191 -3.12 -8.25 -21.96
C LYS A 191 -3.30 -6.90 -22.62
N ASN A 192 -2.89 -5.78 -22.01
CA ASN A 192 -3.21 -4.46 -22.56
C ASN A 192 -2.06 -3.46 -22.48
N GLU A 193 -1.82 -2.79 -23.60
CA GLU A 193 -0.98 -1.59 -23.72
C GLU A 193 -1.64 -0.34 -23.09
N SER A 194 -2.81 -0.50 -22.51
CA SER A 194 -3.60 0.54 -21.84
C SER A 194 -3.06 0.86 -20.45
N PRO A 195 -3.09 2.12 -19.99
CA PRO A 195 -2.70 2.49 -18.64
C PRO A 195 -3.67 1.83 -17.64
N TYR A 196 -3.14 0.97 -16.78
CA TYR A 196 -3.92 0.24 -15.80
C TYR A 196 -4.47 1.16 -14.72
N HIS A 197 -5.74 1.01 -14.43
CA HIS A 197 -6.34 1.69 -13.29
C HIS A 197 -5.82 1.07 -11.98
N PRO A 198 -5.48 1.87 -10.94
CA PRO A 198 -4.95 1.35 -9.68
C PRO A 198 -5.81 0.30 -9.00
N SER A 199 -7.13 0.34 -9.20
CA SER A 199 -8.05 -0.67 -8.65
C SER A 199 -7.86 -2.08 -9.20
N LEU A 200 -7.13 -2.25 -10.30
CA LEU A 200 -6.79 -3.56 -10.87
C LEU A 200 -5.59 -4.20 -10.20
N ILE A 201 -4.83 -3.43 -9.42
CA ILE A 201 -3.64 -3.89 -8.70
C ILE A 201 -4.07 -4.38 -7.32
N PRO A 202 -3.68 -5.58 -6.89
CA PRO A 202 -3.85 -6.00 -5.51
C PRO A 202 -3.22 -4.98 -4.54
N LEU A 203 -3.93 -4.62 -3.47
CA LEU A 203 -3.51 -3.52 -2.59
C LEU A 203 -2.09 -3.72 -2.05
N GLN A 204 -1.73 -4.94 -1.67
CA GLN A 204 -0.40 -5.23 -1.16
C GLN A 204 0.71 -5.07 -2.20
N HIS A 205 0.43 -5.15 -3.49
CA HIS A 205 1.46 -5.09 -4.53
C HIS A 205 2.06 -3.69 -4.74
N PHE A 206 1.44 -2.63 -4.22
CA PHE A 206 2.00 -1.28 -4.36
C PHE A 206 3.33 -1.12 -3.62
N ALA A 207 3.43 -1.60 -2.39
CA ALA A 207 4.65 -1.47 -1.60
C ALA A 207 5.85 -2.23 -2.20
N PRO A 208 5.75 -3.55 -2.48
CA PRO A 208 6.88 -4.28 -3.07
C PRO A 208 7.27 -3.74 -4.44
N SER A 209 6.33 -3.19 -5.22
CA SER A 209 6.65 -2.57 -6.51
C SER A 209 7.51 -1.32 -6.39
N VAL A 210 7.28 -0.53 -5.34
CA VAL A 210 8.10 0.67 -5.06
C VAL A 210 9.43 0.28 -4.42
N LEU A 211 9.42 -0.75 -3.57
CA LEU A 211 10.59 -1.13 -2.76
C LEU A 211 11.45 -2.22 -3.42
N GLY A 212 11.11 -2.69 -4.62
CA GLY A 212 11.87 -3.73 -5.32
C GLY A 212 11.84 -5.09 -4.60
N LEU A 213 10.77 -5.38 -3.86
CA LEU A 213 10.59 -6.61 -3.09
C LEU A 213 9.76 -7.65 -3.85
N GLU A 214 9.82 -8.89 -3.37
CA GLU A 214 8.99 -9.97 -3.87
C GLU A 214 7.50 -9.71 -3.63
N LEU A 215 6.67 -10.04 -4.64
CA LEU A 215 5.22 -9.98 -4.56
C LEU A 215 4.68 -11.21 -3.83
N LYS A 216 4.57 -11.14 -2.52
CA LYS A 216 3.97 -12.16 -1.66
C LYS A 216 3.03 -11.51 -0.66
N GLU A 217 2.00 -12.21 -0.23
CA GLU A 217 1.15 -11.73 0.84
C GLU A 217 1.94 -11.66 2.14
N MET A 218 1.89 -10.50 2.82
CA MET A 218 2.54 -10.29 4.11
C MET A 218 1.51 -9.78 5.12
N ARG A 219 1.32 -10.54 6.20
CA ARG A 219 0.37 -10.20 7.26
C ARG A 219 1.04 -9.32 8.31
N PRO A 220 0.52 -8.11 8.57
CA PRO A 220 0.97 -7.32 9.71
C PRO A 220 0.59 -7.99 11.03
N HIS A 221 1.46 -7.87 12.01
CA HIS A 221 1.21 -8.38 13.35
C HIS A 221 1.16 -7.23 14.35
N LEU A 222 -0.04 -6.83 14.72
CA LEU A 222 -0.25 -5.77 15.70
C LEU A 222 -0.37 -6.36 17.11
N ILE A 223 0.36 -5.77 18.05
CA ILE A 223 0.37 -6.16 19.45
C ILE A 223 -0.68 -5.33 20.21
N CYS A 224 -1.50 -5.99 21.02
CA CYS A 224 -2.35 -5.34 22.00
C CYS A 224 -1.71 -5.45 23.38
N GLU A 225 -1.47 -4.33 24.03
CA GLU A 225 -0.88 -4.31 25.38
C GLU A 225 -1.87 -4.75 26.47
N ASN A 226 -3.16 -4.56 26.21
CA ASN A 226 -4.20 -4.93 27.18
C ASN A 226 -4.63 -6.38 26.99
N ASN A 227 -4.17 -7.25 27.86
CA ASN A 227 -4.48 -8.68 27.86
C ASN A 227 -5.84 -9.01 28.51
N GLU A 228 -6.47 -8.06 29.20
CA GLU A 228 -7.79 -8.27 29.76
C GLU A 228 -8.86 -8.25 28.68
N ARG A 229 -9.79 -9.21 28.73
CA ARG A 229 -10.91 -9.22 27.79
C ARG A 229 -11.85 -8.04 28.06
N PRO A 230 -12.22 -7.23 27.05
CA PRO A 230 -13.17 -6.13 27.23
C PRO A 230 -14.60 -6.64 27.53
N ILE A 231 -14.88 -7.88 27.14
CA ILE A 231 -16.16 -8.56 27.33
C ILE A 231 -15.87 -10.01 27.71
N GLN A 232 -16.44 -10.46 28.84
CA GLN A 232 -16.18 -11.82 29.34
C GLN A 232 -16.85 -12.91 28.51
N LYS A 233 -18.01 -12.62 27.93
CA LYS A 233 -18.73 -13.51 27.03
C LYS A 233 -18.03 -13.66 25.70
N LYS A 234 -18.20 -14.81 25.03
CA LYS A 234 -17.76 -14.95 23.63
C LYS A 234 -18.44 -13.89 22.76
N TYR A 235 -17.67 -13.20 21.95
CA TYR A 235 -18.22 -12.15 21.10
C TYR A 235 -17.57 -12.09 19.73
N VAL A 236 -18.30 -11.51 18.78
CA VAL A 236 -17.90 -11.26 17.41
C VAL A 236 -17.87 -9.75 17.17
N CYS A 237 -16.82 -9.24 16.59
CA CYS A 237 -16.77 -7.85 16.14
C CYS A 237 -17.37 -7.72 14.73
N ILE A 238 -18.18 -6.69 14.54
CA ILE A 238 -18.73 -6.36 13.22
C ILE A 238 -18.39 -4.93 12.81
N SER A 239 -18.26 -4.71 11.49
CA SER A 239 -18.20 -3.38 10.90
C SER A 239 -19.08 -3.29 9.67
N GLU A 240 -20.17 -2.54 9.79
CA GLU A 240 -21.21 -2.43 8.76
C GLU A 240 -20.81 -1.46 7.64
N PHE A 241 -19.88 -0.55 7.92
CA PHE A 241 -19.59 0.57 7.04
C PHE A 241 -18.17 0.52 6.46
N ALA A 242 -18.03 1.11 5.28
CA ALA A 242 -16.76 1.40 4.64
C ALA A 242 -16.76 2.88 4.22
N SER A 243 -15.58 3.43 3.95
CA SER A 243 -15.42 4.81 3.46
C SER A 243 -16.14 5.06 2.13
N GLY A 244 -16.38 4.01 1.34
CA GLY A 244 -17.15 4.05 0.11
C GLY A 244 -18.49 3.33 0.25
N GLU A 245 -19.60 4.04 0.00
CA GLU A 245 -20.97 3.47 0.05
C GLU A 245 -21.14 2.25 -0.88
N ILE A 246 -20.43 2.23 -1.99
CA ILE A 246 -20.44 1.11 -2.95
C ILE A 246 -19.99 -0.22 -2.33
N LYS A 247 -19.22 -0.17 -1.24
CA LYS A 247 -18.70 -1.35 -0.54
C LYS A 247 -19.64 -1.88 0.54
N GLN A 248 -20.72 -1.17 0.83
CA GLN A 248 -21.65 -1.56 1.90
C GLN A 248 -22.48 -2.79 1.52
N TRP A 249 -22.86 -3.55 2.53
CA TRP A 249 -23.82 -4.63 2.35
C TRP A 249 -25.24 -4.08 2.33
N ASN A 250 -25.77 -3.84 1.11
CA ASN A 250 -27.03 -3.14 0.84
C ASN A 250 -28.29 -4.01 1.01
N ASN A 251 -28.19 -5.20 1.65
CA ASN A 251 -29.34 -5.99 2.02
C ASN A 251 -30.07 -5.34 3.20
N LYS A 252 -31.32 -4.93 3.02
CA LYS A 252 -32.08 -4.12 4.01
C LYS A 252 -32.21 -4.75 5.37
N ILE A 253 -32.26 -6.10 5.45
CA ILE A 253 -32.40 -6.85 6.71
C ILE A 253 -31.12 -7.58 7.06
N GLY A 254 -30.08 -7.50 6.22
CA GLY A 254 -28.89 -8.31 6.27
C GLY A 254 -28.20 -8.29 7.63
N TRP A 255 -27.75 -7.14 8.03
CA TRP A 255 -27.03 -6.96 9.30
C TRP A 255 -27.87 -7.33 10.52
N GLN A 256 -29.14 -6.88 10.58
CA GLN A 256 -29.98 -7.17 11.74
C GLN A 256 -30.30 -8.68 11.85
N THR A 257 -30.53 -9.34 10.73
CA THR A 257 -30.74 -10.80 10.72
C THR A 257 -29.49 -11.54 11.17
N LEU A 258 -28.31 -11.15 10.64
CA LEU A 258 -27.03 -11.72 11.05
C LEU A 258 -26.78 -11.56 12.56
N VAL A 259 -27.03 -10.38 13.11
CA VAL A 259 -26.92 -10.12 14.55
C VAL A 259 -27.85 -11.02 15.37
N ASN A 260 -29.10 -11.17 14.94
CA ASN A 260 -30.07 -12.02 15.62
C ASN A 260 -29.61 -13.50 15.64
N GLU A 261 -29.10 -14.00 14.52
CA GLU A 261 -28.58 -15.37 14.39
C GLU A 261 -27.36 -15.59 15.32
N LEU A 262 -26.36 -14.70 15.27
CA LEU A 262 -25.18 -14.79 16.14
C LEU A 262 -25.58 -14.72 17.62
N THR A 263 -26.52 -13.84 17.96
CA THR A 263 -27.02 -13.73 19.34
C THR A 263 -27.76 -15.00 19.79
N SER A 264 -28.52 -15.63 18.88
CA SER A 264 -29.22 -16.90 19.19
C SER A 264 -28.23 -18.05 19.42
N LEU A 265 -27.06 -18.00 18.79
CA LEU A 265 -25.97 -18.95 19.00
C LEU A 265 -25.12 -18.64 20.25
N GLY A 266 -25.50 -17.64 21.03
CA GLY A 266 -24.85 -17.30 22.28
C GLY A 266 -23.73 -16.29 22.21
N TYR A 267 -23.44 -15.73 21.05
CA TYR A 267 -22.41 -14.67 20.90
C TYR A 267 -22.97 -13.30 21.33
N GLU A 268 -22.12 -12.50 21.93
CA GLU A 268 -22.34 -11.06 21.96
C GLU A 268 -21.80 -10.46 20.65
N VAL A 269 -22.51 -9.48 20.09
CA VAL A 269 -22.10 -8.82 18.84
C VAL A 269 -21.68 -7.39 19.16
N VAL A 270 -20.47 -7.02 18.76
CA VAL A 270 -19.88 -5.70 19.02
C VAL A 270 -19.70 -4.96 17.71
N SER A 271 -20.42 -3.85 17.51
CA SER A 271 -20.20 -2.97 16.38
C SER A 271 -19.08 -1.98 16.69
N ILE A 272 -18.02 -2.00 15.87
CA ILE A 272 -16.81 -1.18 16.04
C ILE A 272 -16.60 -0.14 14.92
N SER A 273 -17.57 0.06 14.05
CA SER A 273 -17.53 1.08 13.00
C SER A 273 -17.35 2.48 13.58
N LYS A 274 -16.84 3.42 12.79
CA LYS A 274 -16.80 4.83 13.16
C LYS A 274 -18.21 5.42 13.17
N GLU A 275 -19.00 5.06 12.18
CA GLU A 275 -20.36 5.52 11.96
C GLU A 275 -21.30 4.92 13.03
N LYS A 276 -22.37 5.66 13.37
CA LYS A 276 -23.37 5.17 14.31
C LYS A 276 -24.17 4.01 13.71
N THR A 277 -24.40 3.00 14.51
CA THR A 277 -25.26 1.86 14.13
C THR A 277 -26.66 1.98 14.71
N ASP A 278 -27.66 1.61 13.90
CA ASP A 278 -29.06 1.47 14.33
C ASP A 278 -29.44 0.03 14.72
N LEU A 279 -28.49 -0.89 14.59
CA LEU A 279 -28.71 -2.30 14.93
C LEU A 279 -29.12 -2.47 16.40
N LYS A 280 -30.06 -3.39 16.61
CA LYS A 280 -30.51 -3.83 17.94
C LYS A 280 -29.69 -5.03 18.40
N LYS A 281 -29.64 -5.25 19.72
CA LYS A 281 -28.90 -6.36 20.34
C LYS A 281 -27.40 -6.38 20.00
N VAL A 282 -26.80 -5.21 19.88
CA VAL A 282 -25.36 -5.06 19.69
C VAL A 282 -24.76 -4.18 20.78
N THR A 283 -23.57 -4.52 21.23
CA THR A 283 -22.75 -3.63 22.04
C THR A 283 -22.13 -2.59 21.12
N LYS A 284 -22.49 -1.32 21.31
CA LYS A 284 -22.08 -0.22 20.43
C LYS A 284 -20.74 0.35 20.88
N ARG A 285 -19.72 0.19 20.09
CA ARG A 285 -18.39 0.80 20.20
C ARG A 285 -18.09 1.66 18.97
N ASN A 286 -19.11 2.41 18.57
CA ASN A 286 -19.10 3.31 17.41
C ASN A 286 -18.65 4.72 17.83
N GLY A 287 -18.13 5.49 16.89
CA GLY A 287 -17.71 6.86 17.11
C GLY A 287 -16.22 7.07 16.86
N ASN A 288 -15.74 8.24 17.27
CA ASN A 288 -14.35 8.65 17.02
C ASN A 288 -13.40 8.13 18.12
N PHE A 289 -13.41 6.83 18.37
CA PHE A 289 -12.45 6.19 19.27
C PHE A 289 -11.11 5.96 18.58
N PRO A 290 -9.99 5.94 19.34
CA PRO A 290 -8.69 5.54 18.84
C PRO A 290 -8.72 4.16 18.18
N LEU A 291 -7.87 3.93 17.17
CA LEU A 291 -7.75 2.61 16.56
C LEU A 291 -7.21 1.56 17.52
N THR A 292 -6.40 1.97 18.50
CA THR A 292 -5.90 1.12 19.58
C THR A 292 -7.02 0.52 20.45
N ASP A 293 -8.10 1.28 20.69
CA ASP A 293 -9.27 0.77 21.41
C ASP A 293 -9.99 -0.30 20.56
N ARG A 294 -10.10 -0.08 19.24
CA ARG A 294 -10.66 -1.09 18.33
C ARG A 294 -9.81 -2.36 18.28
N MET A 295 -8.47 -2.18 18.28
CA MET A 295 -7.53 -3.31 18.35
C MET A 295 -7.78 -4.15 19.59
N TRP A 296 -8.03 -3.53 20.74
CA TRP A 296 -8.34 -4.26 21.97
C TRP A 296 -9.56 -5.16 21.84
N TYR A 297 -10.66 -4.66 21.28
CA TYR A 297 -11.83 -5.50 20.97
C TYR A 297 -11.50 -6.59 19.95
N LEU A 298 -10.76 -6.26 18.91
CA LEU A 298 -10.40 -7.20 17.86
C LEU A 298 -9.50 -8.32 18.37
N HIS A 299 -8.50 -8.04 19.19
CA HIS A 299 -7.62 -9.06 19.74
C HIS A 299 -8.34 -10.13 20.56
N HIS A 300 -9.45 -9.79 21.18
CA HIS A 300 -10.19 -10.68 22.07
C HIS A 300 -11.48 -11.25 21.48
N CYS A 301 -11.92 -10.81 20.30
CA CYS A 301 -13.09 -11.40 19.63
C CYS A 301 -12.75 -12.79 19.05
N GLU A 302 -13.79 -13.58 18.82
CA GLU A 302 -13.63 -14.91 18.19
C GLU A 302 -13.25 -14.75 16.71
N PHE A 303 -13.96 -13.89 16.00
CA PHE A 303 -13.69 -13.51 14.60
C PHE A 303 -14.33 -12.15 14.28
N PHE A 304 -14.04 -11.64 13.10
CA PHE A 304 -14.57 -10.37 12.61
C PHE A 304 -15.46 -10.59 11.38
N ILE A 305 -16.54 -9.82 11.26
CA ILE A 305 -17.38 -9.77 10.06
C ILE A 305 -17.50 -8.32 9.63
N GLY A 306 -17.22 -8.06 8.37
CA GLY A 306 -17.34 -6.71 7.82
C GLY A 306 -17.46 -6.67 6.31
N VAL A 307 -17.42 -5.46 5.80
CA VAL A 307 -17.31 -5.20 4.37
C VAL A 307 -15.85 -4.94 4.00
N SER A 308 -15.54 -4.85 2.71
CA SER A 308 -14.21 -4.47 2.20
C SER A 308 -13.79 -3.08 2.72
N SER A 309 -13.05 -3.05 3.83
CA SER A 309 -12.72 -1.81 4.56
C SER A 309 -11.42 -1.91 5.34
N GLY A 310 -10.90 -0.76 5.81
CA GLY A 310 -9.72 -0.72 6.66
C GLY A 310 -9.86 -1.47 7.99
N LEU A 311 -11.09 -1.64 8.52
CA LEU A 311 -11.31 -2.43 9.75
C LEU A 311 -11.20 -3.94 9.50
N ALA A 312 -11.47 -4.42 8.29
CA ALA A 312 -11.16 -5.80 7.90
C ALA A 312 -9.64 -6.06 7.92
N TRP A 313 -8.86 -5.13 7.39
CA TRP A 313 -7.39 -5.16 7.46
C TRP A 313 -6.89 -5.11 8.89
N LEU A 314 -7.48 -4.25 9.73
CA LEU A 314 -7.12 -4.14 11.15
C LEU A 314 -7.40 -5.44 11.91
N ALA A 315 -8.55 -6.06 11.66
CA ALA A 315 -8.91 -7.34 12.27
C ALA A 315 -7.94 -8.45 11.87
N TRP A 316 -7.59 -8.53 10.59
CA TRP A 316 -6.59 -9.45 10.08
C TRP A 316 -5.22 -9.22 10.74
N SER A 317 -4.78 -7.98 10.83
CA SER A 317 -3.52 -7.60 11.49
C SER A 317 -3.50 -7.91 12.99
N CYS A 318 -4.67 -7.99 13.63
CA CYS A 318 -4.83 -8.46 15.02
C CYS A 318 -4.92 -10.01 15.13
N GLY A 319 -4.59 -10.75 14.07
CA GLY A 319 -4.57 -12.22 14.08
C GLY A 319 -5.95 -12.89 14.00
N LYS A 320 -6.98 -12.18 13.52
CA LYS A 320 -8.34 -12.75 13.44
C LYS A 320 -8.65 -13.32 12.06
N LYS A 321 -9.52 -14.36 12.06
CA LYS A 321 -10.24 -14.74 10.86
C LYS A 321 -11.25 -13.67 10.51
N VAL A 322 -11.34 -13.32 9.25
CA VAL A 322 -12.13 -12.19 8.75
C VAL A 322 -13.15 -12.67 7.74
N VAL A 323 -14.42 -12.45 8.01
CA VAL A 323 -15.51 -12.68 7.07
C VAL A 323 -15.77 -11.37 6.33
N VAL A 324 -15.50 -11.33 5.03
CA VAL A 324 -15.68 -10.15 4.18
C VAL A 324 -16.92 -10.33 3.31
N ILE A 325 -17.96 -9.54 3.57
CA ILE A 325 -19.15 -9.47 2.73
C ILE A 325 -18.84 -8.52 1.58
N SER A 326 -18.71 -9.06 0.36
CA SER A 326 -18.19 -8.33 -0.79
C SER A 326 -19.06 -8.47 -2.02
N GLY A 327 -19.58 -7.35 -2.53
CA GLY A 327 -20.28 -7.30 -3.81
C GLY A 327 -19.41 -6.69 -4.90
N VAL A 328 -18.82 -5.53 -4.65
CA VAL A 328 -18.16 -4.71 -5.66
C VAL A 328 -16.66 -4.99 -5.81
N THR A 329 -16.00 -5.56 -4.80
CA THR A 329 -14.57 -5.87 -4.84
C THR A 329 -14.30 -7.35 -5.14
N LYS A 330 -13.23 -7.64 -5.90
CA LYS A 330 -12.72 -9.00 -6.11
C LYS A 330 -11.84 -9.45 -4.94
N ALA A 331 -11.55 -10.76 -4.90
CA ALA A 331 -10.70 -11.35 -3.86
C ALA A 331 -9.29 -10.72 -3.79
N THR A 332 -8.78 -10.24 -4.90
CA THR A 332 -7.46 -9.58 -5.00
C THR A 332 -7.39 -8.22 -4.28
N ASN A 333 -8.51 -7.68 -3.83
CA ASN A 333 -8.54 -6.38 -3.16
C ASN A 333 -8.13 -6.45 -1.69
N GLU A 334 -8.29 -7.61 -1.05
CA GLU A 334 -7.86 -7.87 0.32
C GLU A 334 -6.82 -8.99 0.36
N PHE A 335 -6.45 -9.36 1.58
CA PHE A 335 -5.64 -10.54 1.91
C PHE A 335 -6.40 -11.85 1.64
N THR A 336 -5.67 -12.96 1.53
CA THR A 336 -6.23 -14.30 1.28
C THR A 336 -6.17 -15.18 2.53
N GLU A 337 -5.08 -15.11 3.29
CA GLU A 337 -4.92 -15.84 4.53
C GLU A 337 -5.99 -15.44 5.55
N ASP A 338 -6.69 -16.40 6.15
CA ASP A 338 -7.77 -16.16 7.13
C ASP A 338 -8.91 -15.24 6.64
N CYS A 339 -9.08 -15.10 5.32
CA CYS A 339 -10.16 -14.33 4.70
C CYS A 339 -11.26 -15.23 4.16
N ILE A 340 -12.43 -15.15 4.75
CA ILE A 340 -13.63 -15.86 4.31
C ILE A 340 -14.49 -14.88 3.54
N ARG A 341 -14.44 -14.95 2.23
CA ARG A 341 -15.18 -14.03 1.37
C ARG A 341 -16.57 -14.55 1.04
N VAL A 342 -17.57 -13.70 1.25
CA VAL A 342 -18.97 -13.97 0.91
C VAL A 342 -19.34 -13.13 -0.31
N ILE A 343 -19.56 -13.81 -1.44
CA ILE A 343 -19.98 -13.22 -2.71
C ILE A 343 -21.23 -13.97 -3.19
N ASN A 344 -22.11 -13.28 -3.88
CA ASN A 344 -23.17 -13.94 -4.65
C ASN A 344 -22.71 -14.04 -6.10
N GLU A 345 -22.32 -15.23 -6.52
CA GLU A 345 -21.80 -15.50 -7.86
C GLU A 345 -22.89 -15.56 -8.94
N ASP A 346 -24.19 -15.69 -8.55
CA ASP A 346 -25.33 -15.73 -9.46
C ASP A 346 -25.66 -14.36 -10.06
N VAL A 347 -24.98 -13.30 -9.62
CA VAL A 347 -25.19 -11.93 -10.08
C VAL A 347 -23.85 -11.26 -10.42
N CYS A 348 -23.92 -10.13 -11.13
CA CYS A 348 -22.71 -9.36 -11.40
C CYS A 348 -22.01 -8.95 -10.09
N HIS A 349 -20.68 -9.02 -10.06
CA HIS A 349 -19.85 -8.64 -8.91
C HIS A 349 -18.46 -8.20 -9.35
N GLY A 350 -17.67 -7.63 -8.43
CA GLY A 350 -16.27 -7.32 -8.65
C GLY A 350 -16.00 -6.16 -9.60
N CYS A 351 -16.95 -5.25 -9.82
CA CYS A 351 -16.81 -4.13 -10.75
C CYS A 351 -15.67 -3.18 -10.40
N TRP A 352 -15.37 -2.99 -9.11
CA TRP A 352 -14.23 -2.16 -8.66
C TRP A 352 -12.89 -2.63 -9.25
N ASN A 353 -12.70 -3.93 -9.36
CA ASN A 353 -11.47 -4.54 -9.85
C ASN A 353 -11.68 -5.14 -11.26
N SER A 354 -12.42 -4.46 -12.12
CA SER A 354 -12.73 -4.89 -13.49
C SER A 354 -12.20 -3.88 -14.50
N GLU A 355 -11.47 -4.34 -15.51
CA GLU A 355 -10.99 -3.50 -16.62
C GLU A 355 -12.13 -2.75 -17.31
N GLN A 356 -13.29 -3.41 -17.47
CA GLN A 356 -14.47 -2.84 -18.11
C GLN A 356 -15.05 -1.64 -17.33
N HIS A 357 -14.83 -1.58 -16.02
CA HIS A 357 -15.48 -0.64 -15.13
C HIS A 357 -14.53 0.25 -14.35
N ALA A 358 -13.22 -0.04 -14.37
CA ALA A 358 -12.22 0.67 -13.58
C ALA A 358 -12.28 2.19 -13.78
N ASP A 359 -12.41 2.64 -15.03
CA ASP A 359 -12.48 4.07 -15.36
C ASP A 359 -13.82 4.74 -14.98
N LYS A 360 -14.86 3.94 -14.68
CA LYS A 360 -16.18 4.43 -14.24
C LYS A 360 -16.24 4.73 -12.75
N PHE A 361 -15.27 4.24 -11.97
CA PHE A 361 -15.13 4.52 -10.57
C PHE A 361 -14.11 5.64 -10.36
N THR A 362 -14.50 6.88 -10.60
CA THR A 362 -13.74 7.98 -10.03
C THR A 362 -13.89 7.96 -8.51
N VAL A 363 -12.85 8.34 -7.78
CA VAL A 363 -12.84 8.36 -6.30
C VAL A 363 -14.01 9.17 -5.73
N PHE A 364 -14.63 10.01 -6.54
CA PHE A 364 -15.66 10.97 -6.15
C PHE A 364 -17.09 10.59 -6.58
N GLU A 365 -17.28 9.73 -7.59
CA GLU A 365 -18.61 9.32 -8.07
C GLU A 365 -19.01 7.95 -7.51
N LYS A 366 -19.02 7.84 -6.20
CA LYS A 366 -19.22 6.59 -5.46
C LYS A 366 -20.66 6.08 -5.39
N THR A 367 -21.60 6.74 -6.04
CA THR A 367 -23.03 6.53 -5.79
C THR A 367 -23.75 5.73 -6.86
N LEU A 368 -23.15 5.49 -8.02
CA LEU A 368 -23.84 4.82 -9.11
C LEU A 368 -23.29 3.42 -9.38
N CYS A 369 -24.18 2.44 -9.42
CA CYS A 369 -23.87 1.11 -9.91
C CYS A 369 -23.51 1.17 -11.41
N PRO A 370 -22.30 0.80 -11.84
CA PRO A 370 -21.88 0.95 -13.24
C PRO A 370 -22.71 0.11 -14.23
N GLU A 371 -23.37 -0.94 -13.73
CA GLU A 371 -24.28 -1.81 -14.50
C GLU A 371 -25.73 -1.41 -14.38
N ASN A 372 -26.05 -0.29 -13.71
CA ASN A 372 -27.43 0.18 -13.46
C ASN A 372 -28.35 -0.86 -12.79
N LYS A 373 -27.77 -1.82 -12.03
CA LYS A 373 -28.50 -2.91 -11.35
C LYS A 373 -28.76 -2.63 -9.87
N ASN A 374 -28.65 -1.36 -9.46
CA ASN A 374 -28.91 -0.92 -8.10
C ASN A 374 -28.20 -1.80 -7.05
N TRP A 375 -26.89 -2.02 -7.25
CA TRP A 375 -26.04 -2.80 -6.33
C TRP A 375 -26.58 -4.21 -6.02
N GLU A 376 -27.15 -4.91 -6.99
CA GLU A 376 -27.69 -6.25 -6.76
C GLU A 376 -26.63 -7.22 -6.23
N CYS A 377 -25.36 -7.05 -6.61
CA CYS A 377 -24.23 -7.83 -6.12
C CYS A 377 -24.15 -7.85 -4.58
N SER A 378 -24.45 -6.73 -3.94
CA SER A 378 -24.44 -6.57 -2.49
C SER A 378 -25.84 -6.87 -1.90
N ARG A 379 -26.92 -6.41 -2.53
CA ARG A 379 -28.29 -6.62 -2.03
C ARG A 379 -28.72 -8.09 -2.01
N LYS A 380 -28.26 -8.88 -2.99
CA LYS A 380 -28.63 -10.30 -3.12
C LYS A 380 -27.70 -11.24 -2.31
N ILE A 381 -26.69 -10.74 -1.63
CA ILE A 381 -26.04 -11.53 -0.59
C ILE A 381 -27.03 -11.63 0.57
N SER A 382 -27.55 -12.83 0.83
CA SER A 382 -28.52 -13.05 1.90
C SER A 382 -27.80 -13.30 3.25
N PRO A 383 -28.44 -13.03 4.39
CA PRO A 383 -27.90 -13.41 5.69
C PRO A 383 -27.57 -14.91 5.78
N LYS A 384 -28.40 -15.75 5.15
CA LYS A 384 -28.15 -17.19 5.11
C LYS A 384 -26.81 -17.51 4.43
N MET A 385 -26.48 -16.88 3.30
CA MET A 385 -25.18 -17.08 2.64
C MET A 385 -24.01 -16.74 3.57
N VAL A 386 -24.15 -15.68 4.37
CA VAL A 386 -23.10 -15.28 5.33
C VAL A 386 -22.98 -16.33 6.44
N ILE A 387 -24.08 -16.75 7.03
CA ILE A 387 -24.10 -17.77 8.10
C ILE A 387 -23.59 -19.12 7.61
N ASP A 388 -23.99 -19.53 6.41
CA ASP A 388 -23.53 -20.79 5.83
C ASP A 388 -21.99 -20.77 5.65
N LYS A 389 -21.45 -19.67 5.12
CA LYS A 389 -19.99 -19.49 4.98
C LYS A 389 -19.25 -19.51 6.33
N ILE A 390 -19.81 -18.91 7.36
CA ILE A 390 -19.27 -18.95 8.73
C ILE A 390 -19.22 -20.38 9.26
N LYS A 391 -20.30 -21.16 9.06
CA LYS A 391 -20.40 -22.58 9.47
C LYS A 391 -19.45 -23.46 8.67
N GLU A 392 -19.41 -23.34 7.34
CA GLU A 392 -18.50 -24.07 6.46
C GLU A 392 -17.02 -23.93 6.86
N ASN A 393 -16.67 -22.78 7.46
CA ASN A 393 -15.31 -22.49 7.91
C ASN A 393 -15.10 -22.74 9.42
N ASN A 394 -16.04 -23.41 10.09
CA ASN A 394 -15.98 -23.80 11.50
C ASN A 394 -15.71 -22.61 12.45
N LEU A 395 -16.36 -21.47 12.20
CA LEU A 395 -16.29 -20.31 13.10
C LEU A 395 -17.38 -20.34 14.19
N ILE A 396 -18.48 -21.05 13.92
CA ILE A 396 -19.61 -21.25 14.85
C ILE A 396 -20.11 -22.68 14.78
#